data_f2cbef91e482bc6c7b51cc00d150b746
#
_entry.id   f2cbef91e482bc6c7b51cc00d150b746
#
_cell.length_a   1.000
_cell.length_b   1.000
_cell.length_c   1.000
_cell.angle_alpha   90.00
_cell.angle_beta   90.00
_cell.angle_gamma   90.00
#
_symmetry.space_group_name_H-M   'P 1'
#
loop_
_entity.id
_entity.type
_entity.pdbx_description
1 polymer ?
#
loop_
_entity_poly.entity_id
_entity_poly.type
_entity_poly.pdbx_seq_one_letter_code
_entity_poly.pdbx_strand_id
1 'polypeptide(L)'
;MLKRLWVHGVHGAIAVMAAAAVLSPTPAFAQITRVSSTDHKQSVGFTLGGFFPKGEDGRVDGDVIVADLDDLVFDIKDLRGPSLSGEWLFALGNYLEAGVGVGYHQGRTSSIYRDVVNANGSEIEQELKLRVVPITGSVRFLPAGHGSVEPYVGIGVGVFNWRWSETGEFVDSSDGSIFRNNYVAKGTSVGPVILAGVRFPFADVWDVGGELQWQKATGDIDRAETGLLSDKIDLGGWHALATMHIRF
;
A
#
# COMPACT_ATOMS: atom_id res chain seq x y z
N MET A 1 29.79 22.02 -40.41
CA MET A 1 29.72 20.81 -39.61
C MET A 1 28.56 20.94 -38.61
N LEU A 2 27.39 20.37 -38.94
CA LEU A 2 26.16 20.43 -38.12
C LEU A 2 26.22 19.33 -37.06
N LYS A 3 26.13 19.69 -35.76
CA LYS A 3 25.81 18.75 -34.67
C LYS A 3 24.30 18.71 -34.51
N ARG A 4 23.70 17.54 -34.74
CA ARG A 4 22.29 17.24 -34.46
C ARG A 4 22.11 16.99 -32.97
N LEU A 5 21.26 17.82 -32.34
CA LEU A 5 20.68 17.60 -31.03
C LEU A 5 19.49 16.60 -31.19
N TRP A 6 19.59 15.46 -30.55
CA TRP A 6 18.46 14.57 -30.36
C TRP A 6 17.86 14.84 -28.98
N VAL A 7 16.66 15.40 -28.98
CA VAL A 7 15.81 15.52 -27.79
C VAL A 7 14.89 14.30 -27.79
N HIS A 8 15.10 13.39 -26.85
CA HIS A 8 14.17 12.30 -26.61
C HIS A 8 13.17 12.74 -25.53
N GLY A 9 12.01 13.18 -25.96
CA GLY A 9 10.85 13.37 -25.09
C GLY A 9 10.22 12.01 -24.79
N VAL A 10 10.36 11.54 -23.56
CA VAL A 10 9.62 10.39 -23.06
C VAL A 10 8.28 10.86 -22.54
N HIS A 11 7.25 10.73 -23.37
CA HIS A 11 5.87 10.88 -22.93
C HIS A 11 5.41 9.55 -22.33
N GLY A 12 5.44 9.48 -21.00
CA GLY A 12 4.80 8.39 -20.26
C GLY A 12 3.28 8.52 -20.35
N ALA A 13 2.67 7.87 -21.32
CA ALA A 13 1.23 7.70 -21.38
C ALA A 13 0.81 6.67 -20.32
N ILE A 14 0.14 7.14 -19.27
CA ILE A 14 -0.61 6.27 -18.35
C ILE A 14 -1.82 5.76 -19.13
N ALA A 15 -1.71 4.56 -19.68
CA ALA A 15 -2.83 3.84 -20.26
C ALA A 15 -3.70 3.31 -19.12
N VAL A 16 -4.77 4.00 -18.80
CA VAL A 16 -5.88 3.44 -18.01
C VAL A 16 -6.56 2.41 -18.92
N MET A 17 -6.23 1.13 -18.75
CA MET A 17 -6.97 0.04 -19.38
C MET A 17 -8.31 -0.11 -18.67
N ALA A 18 -9.33 0.55 -19.17
CA ALA A 18 -10.72 0.17 -18.97
C ALA A 18 -10.97 -1.08 -19.85
N ALA A 19 -10.79 -2.26 -19.30
CA ALA A 19 -11.19 -3.50 -19.96
C ALA A 19 -12.72 -3.57 -19.95
N ALA A 20 -13.34 -3.04 -20.98
CA ALA A 20 -14.74 -3.34 -21.31
C ALA A 20 -14.79 -4.76 -21.88
N ALA A 21 -14.98 -5.75 -21.02
CA ALA A 21 -15.30 -7.10 -21.44
C ALA A 21 -16.74 -7.11 -21.96
N VAL A 22 -16.89 -7.05 -23.28
CA VAL A 22 -18.16 -7.37 -23.95
C VAL A 22 -18.32 -8.89 -23.88
N LEU A 23 -18.96 -9.37 -22.82
CA LEU A 23 -19.38 -10.75 -22.68
C LEU A 23 -20.73 -10.91 -23.36
N SER A 24 -20.74 -11.58 -24.50
CA SER A 24 -21.98 -12.09 -25.10
C SER A 24 -22.62 -13.10 -24.14
N PRO A 25 -23.90 -12.99 -23.80
CA PRO A 25 -24.53 -13.89 -22.84
C PRO A 25 -24.71 -15.28 -23.45
N THR A 26 -23.93 -16.26 -23.01
CA THR A 26 -24.31 -17.67 -23.18
C THR A 26 -25.38 -18.01 -22.14
N PRO A 27 -26.50 -18.67 -22.52
CA PRO A 27 -27.68 -18.80 -21.66
C PRO A 27 -27.58 -19.92 -20.60
N ALA A 28 -26.43 -20.18 -20.01
CA ALA A 28 -26.23 -21.28 -19.05
C ALA A 28 -26.12 -20.86 -17.57
N PHE A 29 -26.22 -19.57 -17.24
CA PHE A 29 -26.19 -19.08 -15.84
C PHE A 29 -27.50 -18.45 -15.38
N ALA A 30 -28.63 -18.92 -15.88
CA ALA A 30 -29.92 -18.32 -15.63
C ALA A 30 -30.63 -18.85 -14.35
N GLN A 31 -29.93 -19.08 -13.26
CA GLN A 31 -30.57 -19.28 -11.93
C GLN A 31 -29.64 -18.89 -10.77
N ILE A 32 -29.01 -17.74 -10.83
CA ILE A 32 -28.64 -17.07 -9.59
C ILE A 32 -29.90 -16.31 -9.19
N THR A 33 -30.59 -16.81 -8.17
CA THR A 33 -31.70 -16.10 -7.50
C THR A 33 -31.27 -14.66 -7.28
N ARG A 34 -32.05 -13.70 -7.79
CA ARG A 34 -31.83 -12.28 -7.50
C ARG A 34 -31.98 -12.10 -6.01
N VAL A 35 -30.88 -12.11 -5.29
CA VAL A 35 -30.85 -11.65 -3.91
C VAL A 35 -31.04 -10.14 -3.99
N SER A 36 -32.24 -9.70 -3.59
CA SER A 36 -32.55 -8.28 -3.47
C SER A 36 -31.76 -7.76 -2.26
N SER A 37 -30.59 -7.17 -2.50
CA SER A 37 -29.72 -6.62 -1.45
C SER A 37 -30.24 -5.30 -0.85
N THR A 38 -31.50 -4.95 -1.11
CA THR A 38 -32.08 -3.64 -0.79
C THR A 38 -32.36 -3.42 0.70
N ASP A 39 -32.31 -4.46 1.52
CA ASP A 39 -32.63 -4.35 2.95
C ASP A 39 -31.41 -4.18 3.86
N HIS A 40 -30.22 -4.53 3.39
CA HIS A 40 -29.01 -4.44 4.20
C HIS A 40 -28.34 -3.07 4.04
N LYS A 41 -28.32 -2.29 5.12
CA LYS A 41 -27.75 -0.94 5.14
C LYS A 41 -26.32 -0.89 5.64
N GLN A 42 -25.83 -1.98 6.17
CA GLN A 42 -24.50 -2.05 6.76
C GLN A 42 -23.81 -3.34 6.34
N SER A 43 -22.49 -3.29 6.28
CA SER A 43 -21.68 -4.49 6.16
C SER A 43 -20.38 -4.37 6.94
N VAL A 44 -19.91 -5.49 7.45
CA VAL A 44 -18.58 -5.63 8.02
C VAL A 44 -17.74 -6.48 7.09
N GLY A 45 -16.57 -5.98 6.72
CA GLY A 45 -15.67 -6.61 5.77
C GLY A 45 -14.31 -6.93 6.36
N PHE A 46 -13.70 -7.95 5.79
CA PHE A 46 -12.30 -8.30 5.98
C PHE A 46 -11.60 -8.29 4.64
N THR A 47 -10.37 -7.78 4.62
CA THR A 47 -9.55 -7.78 3.41
C THR A 47 -8.20 -8.41 3.70
N LEU A 48 -7.68 -9.13 2.73
CA LEU A 48 -6.37 -9.77 2.78
C LEU A 48 -5.67 -9.63 1.44
N GLY A 49 -4.39 -9.29 1.46
CA GLY A 49 -3.61 -9.16 0.23
C GLY A 49 -2.19 -8.71 0.48
N GLY A 50 -1.68 -7.86 -0.42
CA GLY A 50 -0.32 -7.36 -0.36
C GLY A 50 -0.24 -5.84 -0.46
N PHE A 51 0.74 -5.28 0.21
CA PHE A 51 1.19 -3.90 0.05
C PHE A 51 2.43 -3.87 -0.84
N PHE A 52 2.46 -2.93 -1.77
CA PHE A 52 3.52 -2.68 -2.73
C PHE A 52 3.99 -1.23 -2.58
N PRO A 53 5.15 -0.98 -1.97
CA PRO A 53 5.69 0.38 -1.81
C PRO A 53 5.97 1.01 -3.18
N LYS A 54 6.02 2.34 -3.22
CA LYS A 54 6.52 3.06 -4.40
C LYS A 54 7.97 2.69 -4.68
N GLY A 55 8.33 2.64 -5.96
CA GLY A 55 9.73 2.58 -6.38
C GLY A 55 10.48 3.88 -6.07
N GLU A 56 11.80 3.85 -6.16
CA GLU A 56 12.71 4.94 -5.82
C GLU A 56 12.31 6.28 -6.42
N ASP A 57 12.11 6.35 -7.74
CA ASP A 57 11.76 7.59 -8.46
C ASP A 57 10.42 8.23 -8.03
N GLY A 58 9.57 7.49 -7.35
CA GLY A 58 8.24 7.95 -6.92
C GLY A 58 8.17 8.37 -5.45
N ARG A 59 9.28 8.26 -4.70
CA ARG A 59 9.34 8.56 -3.28
C ARG A 59 9.62 10.05 -3.02
N VAL A 60 9.38 10.50 -1.81
CA VAL A 60 9.64 11.90 -1.45
C VAL A 60 11.13 12.17 -1.26
N ASP A 61 11.55 13.40 -1.52
CA ASP A 61 12.92 13.83 -1.24
C ASP A 61 13.21 13.72 0.27
N GLY A 62 14.40 13.22 0.61
CA GLY A 62 14.79 13.00 2.00
C GLY A 62 14.15 11.74 2.63
N ASP A 63 13.69 10.80 1.82
CA ASP A 63 13.16 9.53 2.31
C ASP A 63 14.28 8.61 2.83
N VAL A 64 14.12 8.11 4.05
CA VAL A 64 15.10 7.23 4.70
C VAL A 64 15.40 5.98 3.88
N ILE A 65 14.37 5.37 3.26
CA ILE A 65 14.54 4.14 2.46
C ILE A 65 15.36 4.40 1.20
N VAL A 66 15.29 5.61 0.62
CA VAL A 66 16.14 6.00 -0.53
C VAL A 66 17.56 6.33 -0.06
N ALA A 67 17.69 7.04 1.07
CA ALA A 67 19.01 7.37 1.62
C ALA A 67 19.80 6.10 2.02
N ASP A 68 19.12 5.08 2.53
CA ASP A 68 19.77 3.81 2.86
C ASP A 68 20.35 3.08 1.64
N LEU A 69 19.86 3.34 0.42
CA LEU A 69 20.43 2.77 -0.81
C LEU A 69 21.83 3.31 -1.15
N ASP A 70 22.24 4.42 -0.58
CA ASP A 70 23.60 4.95 -0.80
C ASP A 70 24.65 4.02 -0.16
N ASP A 71 24.36 3.50 1.03
CA ASP A 71 25.27 2.68 1.83
C ASP A 71 24.93 1.19 1.80
N LEU A 72 23.65 0.83 1.60
CA LEU A 72 23.13 -0.52 1.71
C LEU A 72 22.71 -1.09 0.34
N VAL A 73 22.79 -2.41 0.23
CA VAL A 73 22.33 -3.17 -0.94
C VAL A 73 21.03 -3.90 -0.59
N PHE A 74 19.93 -3.42 -1.13
CA PHE A 74 18.60 -4.05 -1.10
C PHE A 74 17.73 -3.50 -2.23
N ASP A 75 16.54 -4.06 -2.44
CA ASP A 75 15.57 -3.54 -3.39
C ASP A 75 14.33 -3.04 -2.62
N ILE A 76 13.90 -1.80 -2.87
CA ILE A 76 12.71 -1.21 -2.20
C ILE A 76 11.48 -2.10 -2.38
N LYS A 77 11.37 -2.79 -3.53
CA LYS A 77 10.26 -3.72 -3.76
C LYS A 77 10.26 -4.91 -2.80
N ASP A 78 11.37 -5.26 -2.15
CA ASP A 78 11.43 -6.33 -1.17
C ASP A 78 10.81 -5.95 0.18
N LEU A 79 10.54 -4.65 0.39
CA LEU A 79 9.70 -4.15 1.48
C LEU A 79 8.19 -4.35 1.22
N ARG A 80 7.81 -5.00 0.11
CA ARG A 80 6.44 -5.49 -0.03
C ARG A 80 6.10 -6.47 1.07
N GLY A 81 4.84 -6.53 1.46
CA GLY A 81 4.46 -7.44 2.53
C GLY A 81 2.96 -7.68 2.60
N PRO A 82 2.55 -8.61 3.46
CA PRO A 82 1.15 -8.90 3.66
C PRO A 82 0.42 -7.66 4.20
N SER A 83 -0.81 -7.50 3.74
CA SER A 83 -1.76 -6.48 4.17
C SER A 83 -3.07 -7.14 4.55
N LEU A 84 -3.59 -6.78 5.71
CA LEU A 84 -4.91 -7.21 6.17
C LEU A 84 -5.64 -6.01 6.76
N SER A 85 -6.97 -5.98 6.61
CA SER A 85 -7.79 -4.96 7.26
C SER A 85 -9.20 -5.45 7.54
N GLY A 86 -9.87 -4.74 8.47
CA GLY A 86 -11.28 -4.81 8.70
C GLY A 86 -11.93 -3.48 8.40
N GLU A 87 -13.14 -3.51 7.88
CA GLU A 87 -13.88 -2.30 7.56
C GLU A 87 -15.37 -2.44 7.91
N TRP A 88 -15.99 -1.32 8.16
CA TRP A 88 -17.43 -1.21 8.35
C TRP A 88 -17.97 -0.23 7.33
N LEU A 89 -18.92 -0.67 6.52
CA LEU A 89 -19.55 0.09 5.46
C LEU A 89 -20.99 0.40 5.80
N PHE A 90 -21.43 1.60 5.42
CA PHE A 90 -22.78 2.11 5.60
C PHE A 90 -23.33 2.54 4.24
N ALA A 91 -24.41 1.92 3.77
CA ALA A 91 -25.08 2.35 2.54
C ALA A 91 -25.80 3.68 2.78
N LEU A 92 -25.45 4.67 1.96
CA LEU A 92 -26.08 5.99 1.90
C LEU A 92 -27.07 6.09 0.72
N GLY A 93 -27.76 5.00 0.43
CA GLY A 93 -28.64 4.82 -0.70
C GLY A 93 -28.12 3.76 -1.66
N ASN A 94 -28.61 3.75 -2.90
CA ASN A 94 -28.27 2.70 -3.87
C ASN A 94 -26.89 2.86 -4.51
N TYR A 95 -26.31 4.05 -4.48
CA TYR A 95 -25.12 4.39 -5.26
C TYR A 95 -23.94 4.87 -4.40
N LEU A 96 -24.15 5.09 -3.13
CA LEU A 96 -23.12 5.61 -2.23
C LEU A 96 -23.00 4.77 -0.97
N GLU A 97 -21.76 4.60 -0.53
CA GLU A 97 -21.42 4.01 0.77
C GLU A 97 -20.39 4.88 1.49
N ALA A 98 -20.48 4.97 2.80
CA ALA A 98 -19.41 5.48 3.66
C ALA A 98 -18.77 4.32 4.39
N GLY A 99 -17.46 4.38 4.62
CA GLY A 99 -16.72 3.34 5.29
C GLY A 99 -15.71 3.84 6.29
N VAL A 100 -15.50 3.08 7.34
CA VAL A 100 -14.38 3.23 8.26
C VAL A 100 -13.65 1.91 8.36
N GLY A 101 -12.32 1.95 8.39
CA GLY A 101 -11.52 0.74 8.42
C GLY A 101 -10.27 0.90 9.28
N VAL A 102 -9.74 -0.23 9.71
CA VAL A 102 -8.44 -0.35 10.35
C VAL A 102 -7.67 -1.48 9.69
N GLY A 103 -6.41 -1.22 9.39
CA GLY A 103 -5.55 -2.18 8.71
C GLY A 103 -4.22 -2.40 9.40
N TYR A 104 -3.48 -3.33 8.83
CA TYR A 104 -2.10 -3.62 9.19
C TYR A 104 -1.35 -4.09 7.96
N HIS A 105 -0.20 -3.51 7.71
CA HIS A 105 0.76 -4.08 6.76
C HIS A 105 2.19 -3.94 7.29
N GLN A 106 3.04 -4.87 6.87
CA GLN A 106 4.43 -4.92 7.25
C GLN A 106 5.27 -5.45 6.10
N GLY A 107 6.32 -4.69 5.76
CA GLY A 107 7.39 -5.13 4.88
C GLY A 107 8.69 -5.31 5.66
N ARG A 108 9.54 -6.23 5.19
CA ARG A 108 10.86 -6.51 5.77
C ARG A 108 11.80 -6.97 4.67
N THR A 109 13.03 -6.47 4.70
CA THR A 109 14.10 -6.94 3.84
C THR A 109 15.40 -7.01 4.61
N SER A 110 16.28 -7.94 4.22
CA SER A 110 17.68 -7.96 4.67
C SER A 110 18.49 -7.08 3.72
N SER A 111 19.49 -6.42 4.27
CA SER A 111 20.45 -5.59 3.53
C SER A 111 21.86 -5.86 4.04
N ILE A 112 22.83 -5.55 3.20
CA ILE A 112 24.26 -5.59 3.52
C ILE A 112 24.90 -4.26 3.16
N TYR A 113 25.99 -3.88 3.82
CA TYR A 113 26.78 -2.72 3.39
C TYR A 113 27.40 -2.98 2.04
N ARG A 114 27.43 -1.94 1.18
CA ARG A 114 27.91 -2.00 -0.20
C ARG A 114 29.41 -2.16 -0.29
N ASP A 115 30.15 -1.37 0.46
CA ASP A 115 31.59 -1.18 0.27
C ASP A 115 32.42 -1.58 1.50
N VAL A 116 31.80 -2.10 2.55
CA VAL A 116 32.45 -2.43 3.81
C VAL A 116 32.10 -3.87 4.23
N VAL A 117 33.12 -4.59 4.68
CA VAL A 117 32.98 -5.95 5.23
C VAL A 117 33.66 -6.05 6.60
N ASN A 118 33.28 -7.04 7.38
CA ASN A 118 33.93 -7.37 8.64
C ASN A 118 35.40 -7.75 8.44
N ALA A 119 36.24 -7.63 9.46
CA ALA A 119 37.67 -7.97 9.41
C ALA A 119 37.94 -9.43 9.01
N ASN A 120 36.98 -10.33 9.19
CA ASN A 120 37.02 -11.72 8.79
C ASN A 120 36.51 -11.97 7.36
N GLY A 121 36.10 -10.91 6.64
CA GLY A 121 35.57 -10.97 5.29
C GLY A 121 34.07 -11.32 5.20
N SER A 122 33.35 -11.42 6.32
CA SER A 122 31.88 -11.58 6.30
C SER A 122 31.18 -10.26 6.02
N GLU A 123 29.99 -10.33 5.44
CA GLU A 123 29.13 -9.18 5.21
C GLU A 123 28.66 -8.55 6.54
N ILE A 124 28.41 -7.25 6.50
CA ILE A 124 27.80 -6.48 7.58
C ILE A 124 26.30 -6.41 7.28
N GLU A 125 25.51 -7.14 8.06
CA GLU A 125 24.10 -7.39 7.79
C GLU A 125 23.17 -6.52 8.65
N GLN A 126 22.09 -6.04 8.01
CA GLN A 126 20.98 -5.35 8.65
C GLN A 126 19.63 -5.91 8.21
N GLU A 127 18.64 -5.82 9.07
CA GLU A 127 17.21 -6.03 8.77
C GLU A 127 16.51 -4.67 8.77
N LEU A 128 15.94 -4.33 7.62
CA LEU A 128 15.09 -3.15 7.43
C LEU A 128 13.62 -3.57 7.53
N LYS A 129 12.81 -2.83 8.31
CA LYS A 129 11.43 -3.19 8.55
C LYS A 129 10.52 -1.98 8.63
N LEU A 130 9.51 -1.95 7.77
CA LEU A 130 8.42 -1.00 7.79
C LEU A 130 7.13 -1.67 8.28
N ARG A 131 6.50 -1.10 9.31
CA ARG A 131 5.19 -1.50 9.80
C ARG A 131 4.27 -0.29 9.79
N VAL A 132 3.04 -0.46 9.28
CA VAL A 132 2.02 0.60 9.26
C VAL A 132 0.67 0.03 9.70
N VAL A 133 -0.01 0.82 10.55
CA VAL A 133 -1.39 0.58 10.99
C VAL A 133 -2.24 1.74 10.50
N PRO A 134 -2.89 1.63 9.33
CA PRO A 134 -3.80 2.65 8.82
C PRO A 134 -5.16 2.59 9.53
N ILE A 135 -5.72 3.76 9.82
CA ILE A 135 -7.14 3.96 10.15
C ILE A 135 -7.69 4.82 9.03
N THR A 136 -8.71 4.34 8.32
CA THR A 136 -9.21 5.00 7.11
C THR A 136 -10.69 5.36 7.22
N GLY A 137 -11.05 6.50 6.66
CA GLY A 137 -12.44 6.88 6.38
C GLY A 137 -12.60 7.11 4.88
N SER A 138 -13.62 6.53 4.27
CA SER A 138 -13.81 6.58 2.82
C SER A 138 -15.27 6.77 2.44
N VAL A 139 -15.47 7.28 1.22
CA VAL A 139 -16.76 7.28 0.53
C VAL A 139 -16.58 6.55 -0.79
N ARG A 140 -17.49 5.64 -1.09
CA ARG A 140 -17.51 4.81 -2.30
C ARG A 140 -18.71 5.15 -3.16
N PHE A 141 -18.50 5.21 -4.46
CA PHE A 141 -19.54 5.35 -5.47
C PHE A 141 -19.69 4.02 -6.21
N LEU A 142 -20.91 3.51 -6.30
CA LEU A 142 -21.30 2.27 -6.96
C LEU A 142 -22.07 2.63 -8.25
N PRO A 143 -21.42 2.73 -9.40
CA PRO A 143 -22.09 3.18 -10.62
C PRO A 143 -23.24 2.27 -11.10
N ALA A 144 -23.20 0.98 -10.75
CA ALA A 144 -24.25 0.00 -11.03
C ALA A 144 -25.28 -0.14 -9.90
N GLY A 145 -25.07 0.57 -8.78
CA GLY A 145 -25.84 0.35 -7.55
C GLY A 145 -25.57 -1.04 -6.96
N HIS A 146 -26.43 -1.42 -6.00
CA HIS A 146 -26.41 -2.76 -5.42
C HIS A 146 -27.06 -3.78 -6.37
N GLY A 147 -26.34 -4.87 -6.69
CA GLY A 147 -26.81 -5.88 -7.64
C GLY A 147 -25.96 -7.16 -7.60
N SER A 148 -26.02 -7.95 -8.67
CA SER A 148 -25.23 -9.20 -8.76
C SER A 148 -23.73 -8.98 -8.92
N VAL A 149 -23.33 -7.81 -9.44
CA VAL A 149 -21.94 -7.35 -9.57
C VAL A 149 -21.92 -5.88 -9.17
N GLU A 150 -21.11 -5.54 -8.20
CA GLU A 150 -21.05 -4.21 -7.63
C GLU A 150 -19.64 -3.62 -7.83
N PRO A 151 -19.37 -3.02 -9.01
CA PRO A 151 -18.17 -2.24 -9.19
C PRO A 151 -18.26 -0.97 -8.35
N TYR A 152 -17.14 -0.53 -7.79
CA TYR A 152 -17.07 0.71 -7.02
C TYR A 152 -15.74 1.42 -7.20
N VAL A 153 -15.78 2.73 -7.01
CA VAL A 153 -14.61 3.58 -6.85
C VAL A 153 -14.80 4.43 -5.61
N GLY A 154 -13.73 4.75 -4.92
CA GLY A 154 -13.84 5.52 -3.69
C GLY A 154 -12.63 6.40 -3.43
N ILE A 155 -12.88 7.39 -2.58
CA ILE A 155 -11.86 8.29 -2.07
C ILE A 155 -11.97 8.36 -0.55
N GLY A 156 -10.86 8.61 0.11
CA GLY A 156 -10.84 8.70 1.56
C GLY A 156 -9.62 9.41 2.10
N VAL A 157 -9.56 9.42 3.42
CA VAL A 157 -8.41 9.90 4.19
C VAL A 157 -8.00 8.80 5.15
N GLY A 158 -6.68 8.59 5.25
CA GLY A 158 -6.07 7.66 6.18
C GLY A 158 -5.22 8.38 7.22
N VAL A 159 -5.26 7.89 8.45
CA VAL A 159 -4.32 8.18 9.52
C VAL A 159 -3.41 6.96 9.64
N PHE A 160 -2.13 7.12 9.35
CA PHE A 160 -1.15 6.05 9.25
C PHE A 160 -0.23 6.10 10.47
N ASN A 161 -0.41 5.17 11.41
CA ASN A 161 0.56 4.97 12.50
C ASN A 161 1.66 4.07 11.97
N TRP A 162 2.88 4.58 11.89
CA TRP A 162 3.99 3.89 11.27
C TRP A 162 5.17 3.70 12.23
N ARG A 163 5.98 2.69 11.93
CA ARG A 163 7.26 2.43 12.58
C ARG A 163 8.24 1.89 11.53
N TRP A 164 9.36 2.55 11.42
CA TRP A 164 10.56 2.11 10.71
C TRP A 164 11.57 1.58 11.70
N SER A 165 12.29 0.53 11.37
CA SER A 165 13.39 0.03 12.19
C SER A 165 14.49 -0.57 11.33
N GLU A 166 15.72 -0.27 11.69
CA GLU A 166 16.97 -0.79 11.14
C GLU A 166 17.69 -1.51 12.26
N THR A 167 17.88 -2.81 12.13
CA THR A 167 18.43 -3.66 13.19
C THR A 167 19.57 -4.49 12.62
N GLY A 168 20.73 -4.46 13.25
CA GLY A 168 21.88 -5.26 12.81
C GLY A 168 23.20 -4.65 13.18
N GLU A 169 24.16 -4.79 12.28
CA GLU A 169 25.52 -4.26 12.39
C GLU A 169 25.60 -2.94 11.62
N PHE A 170 26.24 -1.95 12.22
CA PHE A 170 26.42 -0.60 11.67
C PHE A 170 27.89 -0.24 11.65
N VAL A 171 28.27 0.60 10.68
CA VAL A 171 29.62 1.14 10.55
C VAL A 171 29.62 2.57 11.07
N ASP A 172 30.49 2.88 12.04
CA ASP A 172 30.71 4.26 12.47
C ASP A 172 31.51 4.99 11.40
N SER A 173 30.96 6.06 10.86
CA SER A 173 31.59 6.87 9.81
C SER A 173 32.83 7.65 10.28
N SER A 174 33.04 7.77 11.60
CA SER A 174 34.15 8.53 12.16
C SER A 174 35.45 7.71 12.28
N ASP A 175 35.34 6.42 12.57
CA ASP A 175 36.51 5.56 12.80
C ASP A 175 36.42 4.18 12.11
N GLY A 176 35.31 3.91 11.41
CA GLY A 176 35.09 2.65 10.71
C GLY A 176 34.79 1.46 11.62
N SER A 177 34.54 1.70 12.90
CA SER A 177 34.21 0.62 13.85
C SER A 177 32.83 0.01 13.56
N ILE A 178 32.71 -1.30 13.74
CA ILE A 178 31.47 -2.03 13.52
C ILE A 178 30.84 -2.30 14.88
N PHE A 179 29.58 -1.91 15.02
CA PHE A 179 28.80 -2.10 16.26
C PHE A 179 27.38 -2.57 15.97
N ARG A 180 26.73 -3.19 16.93
CA ARG A 180 25.33 -3.61 16.81
C ARG A 180 24.40 -2.58 17.42
N ASN A 181 23.33 -2.26 16.68
CA ASN A 181 22.30 -1.33 17.17
C ASN A 181 20.92 -1.68 16.59
N ASN A 182 19.91 -0.92 17.05
CA ASN A 182 18.55 -0.94 16.57
C ASN A 182 18.02 0.48 16.53
N TYR A 183 18.07 1.10 15.37
CA TYR A 183 17.51 2.43 15.15
C TYR A 183 16.03 2.32 14.85
N VAL A 184 15.23 3.18 15.49
CA VAL A 184 13.76 3.13 15.39
C VAL A 184 13.19 4.52 15.25
N ALA A 185 12.47 4.75 14.16
CA ALA A 185 11.58 5.89 14.01
C ALA A 185 10.12 5.43 14.05
N LYS A 186 9.26 6.27 14.61
CA LYS A 186 7.81 6.03 14.66
C LYS A 186 7.07 7.36 14.62
N GLY A 187 5.87 7.32 14.07
CA GLY A 187 5.05 8.52 14.00
C GLY A 187 3.64 8.24 13.49
N THR A 188 2.94 9.32 13.27
CA THR A 188 1.59 9.32 12.71
C THR A 188 1.56 10.32 11.56
N SER A 189 1.03 9.89 10.44
CA SER A 189 0.88 10.71 9.22
C SER A 189 -0.54 10.65 8.71
N VAL A 190 -0.96 11.68 8.01
CA VAL A 190 -2.29 11.74 7.38
C VAL A 190 -2.12 11.87 5.87
N GLY A 191 -2.97 11.20 5.12
CA GLY A 191 -2.90 11.28 3.68
C GLY A 191 -4.13 10.74 2.95
N PRO A 192 -4.24 11.03 1.65
CA PRO A 192 -5.34 10.56 0.82
C PRO A 192 -5.24 9.06 0.55
N VAL A 193 -6.43 8.46 0.38
CA VAL A 193 -6.63 7.10 -0.07
C VAL A 193 -7.57 7.12 -1.26
N ILE A 194 -7.25 6.37 -2.31
CA ILE A 194 -8.10 6.15 -3.48
C ILE A 194 -8.25 4.65 -3.64
N LEU A 195 -9.46 4.19 -3.89
CA LEU A 195 -9.73 2.76 -4.02
C LEU A 195 -10.67 2.48 -5.20
N ALA A 196 -10.54 1.31 -5.77
CA ALA A 196 -11.44 0.81 -6.79
C ALA A 196 -11.54 -0.72 -6.66
N GLY A 197 -12.73 -1.25 -6.81
CA GLY A 197 -12.94 -2.68 -6.65
C GLY A 197 -14.22 -3.17 -7.28
N VAL A 198 -14.45 -4.46 -7.09
CA VAL A 198 -15.68 -5.13 -7.51
C VAL A 198 -16.06 -6.14 -6.43
N ARG A 199 -17.34 -6.18 -6.10
CA ARG A 199 -17.94 -7.16 -5.19
C ARG A 199 -18.95 -8.02 -5.94
N PHE A 200 -19.05 -9.27 -5.52
CA PHE A 200 -19.96 -10.28 -6.02
C PHE A 200 -20.76 -10.85 -4.85
N PRO A 201 -22.00 -10.40 -4.64
CA PRO A 201 -22.90 -11.06 -3.72
C PRO A 201 -23.15 -12.51 -4.15
N PHE A 202 -22.87 -13.48 -3.30
CA PHE A 202 -23.06 -14.90 -3.61
C PHE A 202 -24.06 -15.62 -2.69
N ALA A 203 -24.46 -14.95 -1.59
CA ALA A 203 -25.51 -15.37 -0.69
C ALA A 203 -26.25 -14.14 -0.14
N ASP A 204 -27.34 -14.35 0.60
CA ASP A 204 -28.20 -13.26 1.08
C ASP A 204 -27.42 -12.18 1.85
N VAL A 205 -26.41 -12.59 2.63
CA VAL A 205 -25.65 -11.73 3.53
C VAL A 205 -24.16 -11.66 3.20
N TRP A 206 -23.66 -12.43 2.22
CA TRP A 206 -22.24 -12.52 1.94
C TRP A 206 -21.89 -11.95 0.58
N ASP A 207 -20.80 -11.23 0.52
CA ASP A 207 -20.12 -10.91 -0.74
C ASP A 207 -18.61 -11.17 -0.66
N VAL A 208 -18.03 -11.43 -1.82
CA VAL A 208 -16.57 -11.51 -2.03
C VAL A 208 -16.18 -10.58 -3.15
N GLY A 209 -14.94 -10.16 -3.15
CA GLY A 209 -14.49 -9.23 -4.18
C GLY A 209 -12.99 -9.06 -4.23
N GLY A 210 -12.61 -8.05 -5.01
CA GLY A 210 -11.23 -7.58 -5.10
C GLY A 210 -11.18 -6.08 -5.10
N GLU A 211 -10.15 -5.52 -4.48
CA GLU A 211 -9.93 -4.09 -4.36
C GLU A 211 -8.47 -3.74 -4.65
N LEU A 212 -8.26 -2.68 -5.41
CA LEU A 212 -6.99 -1.97 -5.51
C LEU A 212 -7.11 -0.67 -4.73
N GLN A 213 -6.19 -0.43 -3.81
CA GLN A 213 -6.14 0.79 -3.03
C GLN A 213 -4.78 1.45 -3.24
N TRP A 214 -4.80 2.75 -3.49
CA TRP A 214 -3.62 3.60 -3.49
C TRP A 214 -3.65 4.53 -2.28
N GLN A 215 -2.49 4.71 -1.66
CA GLN A 215 -2.31 5.65 -0.56
C GLN A 215 -1.08 6.53 -0.78
N LYS A 216 -1.12 7.74 -0.23
CA LYS A 216 0.04 8.63 -0.16
C LYS A 216 0.09 9.28 1.23
N ALA A 217 1.17 9.06 1.95
CA ALA A 217 1.46 9.74 3.19
C ALA A 217 2.97 9.86 3.37
N THR A 218 3.42 10.86 4.10
CA THR A 218 4.83 11.08 4.42
C THR A 218 4.93 11.27 5.93
N GLY A 219 5.84 10.54 6.57
CA GLY A 219 6.18 10.70 7.98
C GLY A 219 7.41 11.56 8.15
N ASP A 220 7.45 12.37 9.21
CA ASP A 220 8.64 13.12 9.61
C ASP A 220 9.42 12.31 10.65
N ILE A 221 10.74 12.27 10.50
CA ILE A 221 11.69 11.57 11.36
C ILE A 221 12.54 12.62 12.08
N ASP A 222 12.58 12.57 13.41
CA ASP A 222 13.53 13.37 14.17
C ASP A 222 14.90 12.69 14.16
N ARG A 223 15.81 13.20 13.33
CA ARG A 223 17.17 12.67 13.17
C ARG A 223 17.97 12.74 14.46
N ALA A 224 17.78 13.77 15.27
CA ALA A 224 18.53 13.95 16.51
C ALA A 224 18.10 12.91 17.58
N GLU A 225 16.84 12.51 17.57
CA GLU A 225 16.32 11.50 18.50
C GLU A 225 16.59 10.06 18.00
N THR A 226 16.45 9.84 16.71
CA THR A 226 16.47 8.48 16.15
C THR A 226 17.85 8.01 15.70
N GLY A 227 18.77 8.91 15.38
CA GLY A 227 20.08 8.60 14.81
C GLY A 227 20.06 8.19 13.33
N LEU A 228 18.90 8.27 12.68
CA LEU A 228 18.76 7.96 11.26
C LEU A 228 19.31 9.10 10.38
N LEU A 229 19.73 8.76 9.16
CA LEU A 229 20.36 9.73 8.25
C LEU A 229 19.39 10.67 7.56
N SER A 230 18.11 10.32 7.51
CA SER A 230 17.04 11.07 6.83
C SER A 230 15.99 11.63 7.77
N ASP A 231 15.25 12.64 7.30
CA ASP A 231 14.23 13.37 8.05
C ASP A 231 12.79 12.97 7.67
N LYS A 232 12.62 12.10 6.66
CA LYS A 232 11.31 11.66 6.16
C LYS A 232 11.23 10.18 5.87
N ILE A 233 9.99 9.68 5.83
CA ILE A 233 9.67 8.36 5.31
C ILE A 233 8.43 8.43 4.43
N ASP A 234 8.50 7.89 3.21
CA ASP A 234 7.35 7.76 2.31
C ASP A 234 6.60 6.45 2.59
N LEU A 235 5.33 6.59 2.99
CA LEU A 235 4.41 5.50 3.30
C LEU A 235 3.47 5.19 2.12
N GLY A 236 3.70 5.81 0.97
CA GLY A 236 2.87 5.66 -0.21
C GLY A 236 3.08 4.34 -0.93
N GLY A 237 2.03 3.87 -1.58
CA GLY A 237 2.07 2.63 -2.35
C GLY A 237 0.70 2.15 -2.76
N TRP A 238 0.66 0.90 -3.21
CA TRP A 238 -0.54 0.22 -3.65
C TRP A 238 -0.83 -1.00 -2.78
N HIS A 239 -2.12 -1.27 -2.55
CA HIS A 239 -2.59 -2.54 -2.03
C HIS A 239 -3.39 -3.27 -3.10
N ALA A 240 -3.19 -4.57 -3.21
CA ALA A 240 -4.04 -5.47 -3.96
C ALA A 240 -4.68 -6.45 -2.97
N LEU A 241 -6.00 -6.41 -2.85
CA LEU A 241 -6.75 -7.01 -1.76
C LEU A 241 -7.86 -7.91 -2.29
N ALA A 242 -8.00 -9.09 -1.73
CA ALA A 242 -9.24 -9.86 -1.75
C ALA A 242 -10.12 -9.36 -0.60
N THR A 243 -11.41 -9.23 -0.83
CA THR A 243 -12.39 -8.70 0.13
C THR A 243 -13.50 -9.71 0.39
N MET A 244 -14.00 -9.74 1.61
CA MET A 244 -15.17 -10.51 2.00
C MET A 244 -15.99 -9.71 3.02
N HIS A 245 -17.30 -9.58 2.78
CA HIS A 245 -18.19 -8.82 3.67
C HIS A 245 -19.39 -9.65 4.10
N ILE A 246 -19.90 -9.29 5.28
CA ILE A 246 -21.18 -9.76 5.81
C ILE A 246 -22.10 -8.54 5.89
N ARG A 247 -23.25 -8.63 5.25
CA ARG A 247 -24.28 -7.57 5.20
C ARG A 247 -25.37 -7.82 6.24
N PHE A 248 -25.90 -6.76 6.84
CA PHE A 248 -26.97 -6.82 7.83
C PHE A 248 -27.78 -5.50 7.92
#